data_00e30d27efdf5e56cca9ee00bad75511
#
_entry.id   00e30d27efdf5e56cca9ee00bad75511
#
_cell.length_a   1.000
_cell.length_b   1.000
_cell.length_c   1.000
_cell.angle_alpha   90.00
_cell.angle_beta   90.00
_cell.angle_gamma   90.00
#
_symmetry.space_group_name_H-M   'P 1'
#
loop_
_entity.id
_entity.type
_entity.pdbx_description
1 polymer ?
#
loop_
_entity_poly.entity_id
_entity_poly.type
_entity_poly.pdbx_seq_one_letter_code
_entity_poly.pdbx_strand_id
1 'polypeptide(L)'
;MKKLNITISLEMSVPDDWELSTTSEGTQVLKLPDNQFMDIAIEPLFASDPEETWSSTDSDDTLNDILDMVESESVSYEFVTH
;
A
#
# COMPACT_ATOMS: atom_id res chain seq x y z
N MET A 1 -20.57 -3.28 15.35
CA MET A 1 -19.84 -3.08 14.06
C MET A 1 -19.13 -4.36 13.67
N LYS A 2 -19.00 -4.58 12.39
CA LYS A 2 -18.26 -5.74 11.90
C LYS A 2 -16.78 -5.39 11.75
N LYS A 3 -15.93 -6.36 11.97
CA LYS A 3 -14.49 -6.22 11.66
C LYS A 3 -14.25 -6.76 10.25
N LEU A 4 -13.53 -6.00 9.44
CA LEU A 4 -13.13 -6.40 8.11
C LEU A 4 -11.61 -6.47 8.06
N ASN A 5 -11.08 -7.64 7.74
CA ASN A 5 -9.65 -7.82 7.52
C ASN A 5 -9.38 -7.90 6.03
N ILE A 6 -8.46 -7.08 5.56
CA ILE A 6 -8.07 -7.08 4.15
C ILE A 6 -6.61 -7.49 4.07
N THR A 7 -6.34 -8.50 3.25
CA THR A 7 -4.99 -8.97 3.00
C THR A 7 -4.71 -8.84 1.52
N ILE A 8 -3.62 -8.16 1.18
CA ILE A 8 -3.20 -7.97 -0.21
C ILE A 8 -1.80 -8.53 -0.34
N SER A 9 -1.62 -9.40 -1.34
CA SER A 9 -0.35 -10.04 -1.60
C SER A 9 0.16 -9.64 -2.97
N LEU A 10 1.39 -9.15 -3.03
CA LEU A 10 2.03 -8.75 -4.28
C LEU A 10 3.36 -9.49 -4.41
N GLU A 11 3.64 -9.95 -5.60
CA GLU A 11 4.94 -10.48 -5.95
C GLU A 11 5.46 -9.70 -7.15
N MET A 12 6.63 -9.13 -7.02
CA MET A 12 7.21 -8.26 -8.05
C MET A 12 8.61 -8.74 -8.39
N SER A 13 8.95 -8.67 -9.67
CA SER A 13 10.32 -8.84 -10.10
C SER A 13 10.96 -7.47 -10.20
N VAL A 14 12.00 -7.24 -9.41
CA VAL A 14 12.63 -5.92 -9.30
C VAL A 14 14.11 -6.02 -9.68
N PRO A 15 14.73 -4.89 -10.07
CA PRO A 15 16.18 -4.91 -10.34
C PRO A 15 16.99 -5.33 -9.13
N ASP A 16 18.14 -5.95 -9.38
CA ASP A 16 18.97 -6.50 -8.32
C ASP A 16 19.56 -5.44 -7.39
N ASP A 17 19.59 -4.19 -7.81
CA ASP A 17 20.13 -3.09 -7.01
C ASP A 17 19.12 -2.43 -6.09
N TRP A 18 17.89 -2.95 -6.05
CA TRP A 18 16.90 -2.51 -5.06
C TRP A 18 17.19 -3.21 -3.72
N GLU A 19 17.08 -2.48 -2.64
CA GLU A 19 17.38 -2.99 -1.30
C GLU A 19 16.25 -2.64 -0.32
N LEU A 20 16.27 -3.33 0.81
CA LEU A 20 15.39 -2.97 1.91
C LEU A 20 16.09 -1.95 2.80
N SER A 21 15.35 -1.01 3.32
CA SER A 21 15.86 0.00 4.24
C SER A 21 14.85 0.24 5.35
N THR A 22 15.29 0.87 6.42
CA THR A 22 14.42 1.20 7.54
C THR A 22 14.56 2.67 7.84
N THR A 23 13.43 3.35 8.00
CA THR A 23 13.43 4.77 8.37
C THR A 23 13.81 4.94 9.84
N SER A 24 14.05 6.19 10.24
CA SER A 24 14.38 6.50 11.62
C SER A 24 13.27 6.11 12.61
N GLU A 25 12.07 5.97 12.13
CA GLU A 25 10.92 5.56 12.95
C GLU A 25 10.74 4.04 12.97
N GLY A 26 11.58 3.30 12.27
CA GLY A 26 11.50 1.85 12.22
C GLY A 26 10.61 1.30 11.13
N THR A 27 10.14 2.14 10.21
CA THR A 27 9.30 1.71 9.11
C THR A 27 10.16 1.16 7.98
N GLN A 28 9.81 -0.01 7.47
CA GLN A 28 10.51 -0.64 6.37
C GLN A 28 10.08 -0.01 5.05
N VAL A 29 11.04 0.32 4.19
CA VAL A 29 10.81 0.88 2.87
C VAL A 29 11.77 0.25 1.88
N LEU A 30 11.54 0.49 0.59
CA LEU A 30 12.44 0.04 -0.47
C LEU A 30 13.41 1.16 -0.82
N LYS A 31 14.68 0.81 -0.96
CA LYS A 31 15.71 1.76 -1.39
C LYS A 31 16.03 1.48 -2.85
N LEU A 32 15.86 2.49 -3.67
CA LEU A 32 16.11 2.45 -5.10
C LEU A 32 17.46 3.11 -5.40
N PRO A 33 18.00 2.94 -6.63
CA PRO A 33 19.19 3.68 -7.04
C PRO A 33 18.98 5.19 -6.97
N ASP A 34 20.06 5.96 -6.94
CA ASP A 34 20.07 7.43 -6.90
C ASP A 34 19.46 8.01 -5.63
N ASN A 35 19.57 7.28 -4.52
CA ASN A 35 19.09 7.74 -3.21
C ASN A 35 17.57 8.00 -3.18
N GLN A 36 16.83 7.26 -3.98
CA GLN A 36 15.38 7.33 -3.95
C GLN A 36 14.82 6.21 -3.07
N PHE A 37 13.65 6.45 -2.53
CA PHE A 37 12.96 5.48 -1.69
C PHE A 37 11.54 5.32 -2.17
N MET A 38 10.98 4.12 -2.01
CA MET A 38 9.63 3.84 -2.43
C MET A 38 8.91 3.06 -1.34
N ASP A 39 7.67 3.41 -1.13
CA ASP A 39 6.75 2.64 -0.30
C ASP A 39 5.49 2.41 -1.13
N ILE A 40 4.78 1.34 -0.83
CA ILE A 40 3.57 1.00 -1.57
C ILE A 40 2.37 1.35 -0.72
N ALA A 41 1.52 2.20 -1.24
CA ALA A 41 0.28 2.59 -0.60
C ALA A 41 -0.90 2.07 -1.41
N ILE A 42 -1.97 1.77 -0.71
CA ILE A 42 -3.19 1.25 -1.31
C ILE A 42 -4.30 2.24 -1.04
N GLU A 43 -5.05 2.57 -2.08
CA GLU A 43 -6.16 3.49 -1.96
C GLU A 43 -7.48 2.80 -2.27
N PRO A 44 -8.59 3.23 -1.65
CA PRO A 44 -9.90 2.69 -1.99
C PRO A 44 -10.35 3.17 -3.37
N LEU A 45 -10.99 2.26 -4.10
CA LEU A 45 -11.58 2.56 -5.40
C LEU A 45 -13.08 2.36 -5.31
N PHE A 46 -13.82 3.14 -6.05
CA PHE A 46 -15.28 3.18 -5.99
C PHE A 46 -15.90 2.99 -7.37
N ALA A 47 -17.09 2.41 -7.39
CA ALA A 47 -17.90 2.29 -8.60
C ALA A 47 -19.38 2.25 -8.19
N SER A 48 -20.24 2.84 -9.03
CA SER A 48 -21.69 2.74 -8.82
C SER A 48 -22.22 1.38 -9.20
N ASP A 49 -21.58 0.75 -10.18
CA ASP A 49 -21.89 -0.59 -10.67
C ASP A 49 -20.61 -1.40 -10.65
N PRO A 50 -20.57 -2.55 -9.94
CA PRO A 50 -19.33 -3.31 -9.81
C PRO A 50 -18.82 -3.88 -11.13
N GLU A 51 -19.64 -3.90 -12.17
CA GLU A 51 -19.23 -4.37 -13.49
C GLU A 51 -18.65 -3.25 -14.36
N GLU A 52 -18.63 -2.01 -13.87
CA GLU A 52 -18.09 -0.88 -14.61
C GLU A 52 -16.70 -0.50 -14.12
N THR A 53 -16.18 0.62 -14.64
CA THR A 53 -14.84 1.08 -14.32
C THR A 53 -14.78 1.60 -12.87
N TRP A 54 -13.78 1.15 -12.16
CA TRP A 54 -13.49 1.61 -10.81
C TRP A 54 -12.60 2.84 -10.84
N SER A 55 -12.85 3.78 -9.95
CA SER A 55 -12.07 5.01 -9.90
C SER A 55 -11.85 5.47 -8.47
N SER A 56 -10.77 6.24 -8.27
CA SER A 56 -10.52 6.88 -6.99
C SER A 56 -11.52 8.03 -6.78
N THR A 57 -11.70 8.41 -5.52
CA THR A 57 -12.60 9.52 -5.20
C THR A 57 -11.83 10.84 -5.16
N ASP A 58 -12.47 11.91 -5.65
CA ASP A 58 -11.96 13.26 -5.50
C ASP A 58 -12.45 13.94 -4.21
N SER A 59 -13.32 13.26 -3.46
CA SER A 59 -13.86 13.79 -2.21
C SER A 59 -12.93 13.48 -1.05
N ASP A 60 -12.29 14.51 -0.51
CA ASP A 60 -11.43 14.37 0.67
C ASP A 60 -12.21 13.88 1.88
N ASP A 61 -13.47 14.31 2.02
CA ASP A 61 -14.31 13.89 3.15
C ASP A 61 -14.59 12.39 3.10
N THR A 62 -14.93 11.86 1.93
CA THR A 62 -15.18 10.43 1.76
C THR A 62 -13.90 9.63 2.01
N LEU A 63 -12.79 10.08 1.46
CA LEU A 63 -11.52 9.40 1.65
C LEU A 63 -11.12 9.38 3.13
N ASN A 64 -11.25 10.51 3.82
CA ASN A 64 -10.92 10.59 5.24
C ASN A 64 -11.81 9.72 6.09
N ASP A 65 -13.11 9.63 5.77
CA ASP A 65 -14.03 8.76 6.49
C ASP A 65 -13.61 7.28 6.35
N ILE A 66 -13.20 6.85 5.16
CA ILE A 66 -12.75 5.49 4.94
C ILE A 66 -11.44 5.23 5.69
N LEU A 67 -10.49 6.16 5.62
CA LEU A 67 -9.19 6.00 6.28
C LEU A 67 -9.34 5.99 7.80
N ASP A 68 -10.29 6.74 8.34
CA ASP A 68 -10.57 6.75 9.78
C ASP A 68 -11.11 5.41 10.28
N MET A 69 -11.63 4.58 9.41
CA MET A 69 -12.10 3.24 9.76
C MET A 69 -10.96 2.24 9.96
N VAL A 70 -9.76 2.58 9.52
CA VAL A 70 -8.60 1.69 9.65
C VAL A 70 -8.12 1.71 11.09
N GLU A 71 -8.17 0.57 11.75
CA GLU A 71 -7.74 0.43 13.14
C GLU A 71 -6.26 0.06 13.24
N SER A 72 -5.76 -0.68 12.26
CA SER A 72 -4.34 -1.04 12.21
C SER A 72 -3.92 -1.24 10.76
N GLU A 73 -2.68 -0.93 10.48
CA GLU A 73 -2.11 -1.08 9.15
C GLU A 73 -0.69 -1.65 9.30
N SER A 74 -0.38 -2.65 8.49
CA SER A 74 0.99 -3.15 8.44
C SER A 74 1.35 -3.53 7.02
N VAL A 75 2.54 -3.14 6.62
CA VAL A 75 3.14 -3.48 5.34
C VAL A 75 4.52 -4.04 5.62
N SER A 76 4.83 -5.19 5.04
CA SER A 76 6.15 -5.79 5.19
C SER A 76 6.71 -6.14 3.82
N TYR A 77 8.03 -6.06 3.71
CA TYR A 77 8.75 -6.37 2.48
C TYR A 77 9.75 -7.47 2.76
N GLU A 78 9.89 -8.41 1.83
CA GLU A 78 10.96 -9.39 1.91
C GLU A 78 11.42 -9.75 0.50
N PHE A 79 12.72 -10.04 0.37
CA PHE A 79 13.25 -10.60 -0.85
C PHE A 79 13.21 -12.12 -0.76
N VAL A 80 12.66 -12.75 -1.80
CA VAL A 80 12.51 -14.20 -1.86
C VAL A 80 13.67 -14.75 -2.67
N THR A 81 14.35 -15.76 -2.11
CA THR A 81 15.44 -16.44 -2.80
C THR A 81 14.89 -17.68 -3.51
N HIS A 82 15.18 -17.81 -4.78
CA HIS A 82 14.76 -18.96 -5.58
C HIS A 82 15.94 -19.86 -5.92
#